data_38b14c0a14f05a4681276ace7af9d4b6
#
_entry.id   38b14c0a14f05a4681276ace7af9d4b6
#
_cell.length_a   1.000
_cell.length_b   1.000
_cell.length_c   1.000
_cell.angle_alpha   90.00
_cell.angle_beta   90.00
_cell.angle_gamma   90.00
#
_symmetry.space_group_name_H-M   'P 1'
#
loop_
_entity.id
_entity.type
_entity.pdbx_description
1 polymer ?
#
loop_
_entity_poly.entity_id
_entity_poly.type
_entity_poly.pdbx_seq_one_letter_code
_entity_poly.pdbx_strand_id
1 'polypeptide(L)'
;MEFLIYSLPEEVLREEMLGNFSVALKLIDDFLKKDLPLLQRERLIYEKERIERLLEDYPFTEKEAMEKMREMFEGFSEEEFQHLMNEGVLDYIVVEGEKRFERRFFHNLAFVRSEYRERLRKDERSEKARRILHERLERLIKGEDPKRYRIRARITLKLKETSSKHRVWLPFPKEGLQIESVKLLRTSHKSYYISPNDVPQRTIYFEGEDSTFFVEFEYIVREWVNHVDPERVSEKVAGFEEFLKEEPPHIVFTPKLRWLTQTVVGNEVNPYLKAKRIYDWITLNVRYSYVKPYALYENITDFVVNNLKGDCGFQALLFITMCRIAGV
;
A
#
# COMPACT_ATOMS: atom_id res chain seq x y z
N MET A 1 1.01 11.78 12.88
CA MET A 1 0.11 12.44 11.90
C MET A 1 -1.13 13.02 12.61
N GLU A 2 -0.90 13.78 13.66
CA GLU A 2 -1.98 14.38 14.48
C GLU A 2 -2.84 15.38 13.68
N PHE A 3 -2.27 16.01 12.65
CA PHE A 3 -2.98 16.96 11.79
C PHE A 3 -4.17 16.36 11.03
N LEU A 4 -4.24 15.04 10.84
CA LEU A 4 -5.35 14.38 10.13
C LEU A 4 -6.68 14.40 10.89
N ILE A 5 -6.67 14.71 12.18
CA ILE A 5 -7.90 14.90 12.96
C ILE A 5 -8.60 16.24 12.65
N TYR A 6 -7.89 17.18 12.02
CA TYR A 6 -8.47 18.48 11.64
C TYR A 6 -9.21 18.36 10.31
N SER A 7 -10.43 18.85 10.28
CA SER A 7 -11.21 18.97 9.05
C SER A 7 -10.58 19.98 8.12
N LEU A 8 -10.73 19.75 6.82
CA LEU A 8 -10.42 20.76 5.81
C LEU A 8 -11.44 21.93 5.89
N PRO A 9 -11.05 23.14 5.44
CA PRO A 9 -12.03 24.20 5.19
C PRO A 9 -13.15 23.69 4.25
N GLU A 10 -14.38 24.06 4.57
CA GLU A 10 -15.56 23.55 3.85
C GLU A 10 -15.51 23.87 2.36
N GLU A 11 -14.98 25.05 2.00
CA GLU A 11 -14.82 25.45 0.61
C GLU A 11 -13.85 24.53 -0.15
N VAL A 12 -12.75 24.13 0.47
CA VAL A 12 -11.77 23.20 -0.14
C VAL A 12 -12.42 21.84 -0.36
N LEU A 13 -13.05 21.30 0.69
CA LEU A 13 -13.70 20.00 0.63
C LEU A 13 -14.81 19.96 -0.45
N ARG A 14 -15.61 21.01 -0.54
CA ARG A 14 -16.67 21.13 -1.55
C ARG A 14 -16.11 21.09 -2.97
N GLU A 15 -15.05 21.84 -3.26
CA GLU A 15 -14.46 21.88 -4.60
C GLU A 15 -13.81 20.53 -4.96
N GLU A 16 -13.19 19.85 -4.00
CA GLU A 16 -12.69 18.49 -4.20
C GLU A 16 -13.80 17.49 -4.52
N MET A 17 -14.91 17.53 -3.78
CA MET A 17 -16.07 16.65 -4.01
C MET A 17 -16.69 16.87 -5.41
N LEU A 18 -16.61 18.10 -5.93
CA LEU A 18 -17.06 18.43 -7.29
C LEU A 18 -16.02 18.07 -8.37
N GLY A 19 -14.80 17.68 -8.00
CA GLY A 19 -13.71 17.42 -8.93
C GLY A 19 -13.00 18.69 -9.43
N ASN A 20 -13.26 19.86 -8.83
CA ASN A 20 -12.65 21.13 -9.19
C ASN A 20 -11.29 21.29 -8.48
N PHE A 21 -10.34 20.41 -8.77
CA PHE A 21 -9.08 20.31 -8.04
C PHE A 21 -8.20 21.57 -8.22
N SER A 22 -8.24 22.23 -9.37
CA SER A 22 -7.49 23.48 -9.57
C SER A 22 -7.99 24.61 -8.66
N VAL A 23 -9.32 24.67 -8.42
CA VAL A 23 -9.93 25.63 -7.48
C VAL A 23 -9.56 25.25 -6.04
N ALA A 24 -9.66 23.97 -5.69
CA ALA A 24 -9.28 23.48 -4.36
C ALA A 24 -7.81 23.80 -4.03
N LEU A 25 -6.87 23.54 -4.96
CA LEU A 25 -5.46 23.88 -4.79
C LEU A 25 -5.23 25.38 -4.59
N LYS A 26 -5.93 26.23 -5.35
CA LYS A 26 -5.85 27.68 -5.19
C LYS A 26 -6.38 28.13 -3.83
N LEU A 27 -7.48 27.58 -3.37
CA LEU A 27 -8.04 27.86 -2.05
C LEU A 27 -7.05 27.43 -0.94
N ILE A 28 -6.43 26.26 -1.05
CA ILE A 28 -5.39 25.80 -0.12
C ILE A 28 -4.23 26.80 -0.09
N ASP A 29 -3.73 27.25 -1.23
CA ASP A 29 -2.63 28.21 -1.30
C ASP A 29 -3.03 29.57 -0.67
N ASP A 30 -4.28 30.00 -0.81
CA ASP A 30 -4.78 31.22 -0.17
C ASP A 30 -4.94 31.07 1.35
N PHE A 31 -5.36 29.90 1.83
CA PHE A 31 -5.37 29.61 3.28
C PHE A 31 -3.96 29.56 3.86
N LEU A 32 -2.98 28.97 3.17
CA LEU A 32 -1.61 28.86 3.62
C LEU A 32 -0.88 30.22 3.75
N LYS A 33 -1.39 31.30 3.13
CA LYS A 33 -0.90 32.68 3.31
C LYS A 33 -1.36 33.30 4.63
N LYS A 34 -2.40 32.75 5.28
CA LYS A 34 -2.94 33.23 6.55
C LYS A 34 -2.09 32.73 7.72
N ASP A 35 -2.21 33.40 8.86
CA ASP A 35 -1.66 32.89 10.11
C ASP A 35 -2.55 31.77 10.63
N LEU A 36 -2.05 30.54 10.57
CA LEU A 36 -2.77 29.31 10.92
C LEU A 36 -2.03 28.55 12.02
N PRO A 37 -2.75 27.91 12.95
CA PRO A 37 -2.18 26.93 13.85
C PRO A 37 -1.38 25.86 13.08
N LEU A 38 -0.26 25.40 13.67
CA LEU A 38 0.68 24.47 13.01
C LEU A 38 -0.02 23.26 12.40
N LEU A 39 -0.88 22.58 13.16
CA LEU A 39 -1.56 21.35 12.69
C LEU A 39 -2.56 21.62 11.55
N GLN A 40 -3.21 22.77 11.53
CA GLN A 40 -4.08 23.14 10.40
C GLN A 40 -3.26 23.44 9.15
N ARG A 41 -2.11 24.11 9.30
CA ARG A 41 -1.16 24.33 8.21
C ARG A 41 -0.65 23.01 7.64
N GLU A 42 -0.23 22.08 8.49
CA GLU A 42 0.23 20.74 8.08
C GLU A 42 -0.88 19.95 7.38
N ARG A 43 -2.13 20.07 7.85
CA ARG A 43 -3.30 19.45 7.21
C ARG A 43 -3.51 19.94 5.77
N LEU A 44 -3.37 21.24 5.54
CA LEU A 44 -3.51 21.85 4.21
C LEU A 44 -2.34 21.47 3.29
N ILE A 45 -1.11 21.45 3.78
CA ILE A 45 0.06 21.01 3.01
C ILE A 45 -0.11 19.55 2.59
N TYR A 46 -0.52 18.68 3.51
CA TYR A 46 -0.81 17.29 3.20
C TYR A 46 -1.89 17.14 2.13
N GLU A 47 -2.97 17.94 2.22
CA GLU A 47 -4.06 17.89 1.24
C GLU A 47 -3.61 18.32 -0.14
N LYS A 48 -2.80 19.39 -0.22
CA LYS A 48 -2.20 19.83 -1.49
C LYS A 48 -1.40 18.71 -2.14
N GLU A 49 -0.49 18.08 -1.40
CA GLU A 49 0.31 16.95 -1.88
C GLU A 49 -0.58 15.76 -2.29
N ARG A 50 -1.66 15.50 -1.54
CA ARG A 50 -2.62 14.43 -1.85
C ARG A 50 -3.32 14.68 -3.19
N ILE A 51 -3.79 15.90 -3.44
CA ILE A 51 -4.45 16.27 -4.70
C ILE A 51 -3.45 16.16 -5.87
N GLU A 52 -2.23 16.68 -5.72
CA GLU A 52 -1.20 16.61 -6.76
C GLU A 52 -0.88 15.15 -7.14
N ARG A 53 -0.72 14.27 -6.13
CA ARG A 53 -0.50 12.83 -6.36
C ARG A 53 -1.71 12.14 -6.98
N LEU A 54 -2.92 12.54 -6.59
CA LEU A 54 -4.14 12.02 -7.18
C LEU A 54 -4.21 12.33 -8.68
N LEU A 55 -3.91 13.57 -9.08
CA LEU A 55 -3.88 13.95 -10.49
C LEU A 55 -2.81 13.21 -11.30
N GLU A 56 -1.66 12.91 -10.69
CA GLU A 56 -0.63 12.05 -11.30
C GLU A 56 -1.10 10.59 -11.48
N ASP A 57 -1.95 10.09 -10.60
CA ASP A 57 -2.47 8.71 -10.66
C ASP A 57 -3.62 8.55 -11.66
N TYR A 58 -4.25 9.63 -12.12
CA TYR A 58 -5.34 9.65 -13.10
C TYR A 58 -4.96 10.43 -14.37
N PRO A 59 -3.94 9.99 -15.13
CA PRO A 59 -3.38 10.78 -16.23
C PRO A 59 -4.21 10.73 -17.51
N PHE A 60 -5.02 9.69 -17.74
CA PHE A 60 -5.63 9.43 -19.05
C PHE A 60 -7.00 10.07 -19.19
N THR A 61 -7.22 10.80 -20.28
CA THR A 61 -8.54 11.19 -20.76
C THR A 61 -9.32 9.96 -21.25
N GLU A 62 -10.63 10.09 -21.49
CA GLU A 62 -11.45 8.99 -22.03
C GLU A 62 -10.93 8.49 -23.37
N LYS A 63 -10.47 9.40 -24.24
CA LYS A 63 -9.86 9.06 -25.53
C LYS A 63 -8.57 8.27 -25.35
N GLU A 64 -7.65 8.74 -24.53
CA GLU A 64 -6.37 8.07 -24.26
C GLU A 64 -6.58 6.71 -23.57
N ALA A 65 -7.58 6.61 -22.68
CA ALA A 65 -7.96 5.36 -22.05
C ALA A 65 -8.45 4.35 -23.08
N MET A 66 -9.29 4.76 -24.03
CA MET A 66 -9.73 3.91 -25.12
C MET A 66 -8.56 3.43 -26.01
N GLU A 67 -7.65 4.35 -26.37
CA GLU A 67 -6.45 4.00 -27.14
C GLU A 67 -5.59 2.99 -26.39
N LYS A 68 -5.44 3.18 -25.06
CA LYS A 68 -4.70 2.26 -24.19
C LYS A 68 -5.33 0.87 -24.12
N MET A 69 -6.66 0.78 -24.07
CA MET A 69 -7.38 -0.50 -24.09
C MET A 69 -7.15 -1.25 -25.41
N ARG A 70 -7.17 -0.55 -26.55
CA ARG A 70 -6.86 -1.14 -27.87
C ARG A 70 -5.41 -1.61 -27.99
N GLU A 71 -4.48 -0.90 -27.34
CA GLU A 71 -3.09 -1.32 -27.28
C GLU A 71 -2.90 -2.60 -26.46
N MET A 72 -3.58 -2.68 -25.32
CA MET A 72 -3.36 -3.74 -24.34
C MET A 72 -4.19 -5.01 -24.58
N PHE A 73 -5.34 -4.90 -25.23
CA PHE A 73 -6.24 -6.02 -25.47
C PHE A 73 -6.51 -6.20 -26.95
N GLU A 74 -6.26 -7.40 -27.46
CA GLU A 74 -6.50 -7.72 -28.85
C GLU A 74 -8.00 -7.68 -29.19
N GLY A 75 -8.35 -7.01 -30.30
CA GLY A 75 -9.73 -6.92 -30.78
C GLY A 75 -10.67 -6.09 -29.92
N PHE A 76 -10.14 -5.16 -29.09
CA PHE A 76 -10.96 -4.33 -28.22
C PHE A 76 -11.75 -3.26 -28.99
N SER A 77 -13.07 -3.20 -28.76
CA SER A 77 -13.98 -2.29 -29.45
C SER A 77 -14.44 -1.11 -28.60
N GLU A 78 -15.05 -0.12 -29.25
CA GLU A 78 -15.63 1.04 -28.56
C GLU A 78 -16.90 0.68 -27.81
N GLU A 79 -17.72 -0.22 -28.37
CA GLU A 79 -18.92 -0.73 -27.71
C GLU A 79 -18.57 -1.46 -26.42
N GLU A 80 -17.49 -2.22 -26.44
CA GLU A 80 -16.97 -2.93 -25.28
C GLU A 80 -16.49 -1.95 -24.20
N PHE A 81 -15.83 -0.85 -24.59
CA PHE A 81 -15.42 0.21 -23.65
C PHE A 81 -16.63 0.85 -22.98
N GLN A 82 -17.64 1.23 -23.75
CA GLN A 82 -18.87 1.83 -23.22
C GLN A 82 -19.63 0.85 -22.31
N HIS A 83 -19.64 -0.44 -22.64
CA HIS A 83 -20.23 -1.47 -21.77
C HIS A 83 -19.52 -1.53 -20.41
N LEU A 84 -18.18 -1.57 -20.38
CA LEU A 84 -17.38 -1.57 -19.14
C LEU A 84 -17.56 -0.28 -18.34
N MET A 85 -17.71 0.86 -19.01
CA MET A 85 -18.04 2.13 -18.36
C MET A 85 -19.39 2.09 -17.65
N ASN A 86 -20.41 1.54 -18.33
CA ASN A 86 -21.76 1.42 -17.77
C ASN A 86 -21.83 0.43 -16.61
N GLU A 87 -21.01 -0.62 -16.63
CA GLU A 87 -20.86 -1.57 -15.53
C GLU A 87 -20.07 -0.98 -14.34
N GLY A 88 -19.42 0.20 -14.50
CA GLY A 88 -18.60 0.81 -13.47
C GLY A 88 -17.33 0.02 -13.12
N VAL A 89 -16.81 -0.77 -14.08
CA VAL A 89 -15.63 -1.63 -13.87
C VAL A 89 -14.33 -0.85 -14.10
N LEU A 90 -14.36 0.15 -14.98
CA LEU A 90 -13.19 0.99 -15.24
C LEU A 90 -13.04 2.06 -14.15
N ASP A 91 -11.83 2.18 -13.62
CA ASP A 91 -11.56 3.14 -12.54
C ASP A 91 -11.25 4.53 -13.11
N TYR A 92 -12.13 5.48 -12.83
CA TYR A 92 -11.97 6.88 -13.20
C TYR A 92 -12.49 7.82 -12.11
N ILE A 93 -12.02 9.06 -12.15
CA ILE A 93 -12.56 10.19 -11.38
C ILE A 93 -12.96 11.31 -12.35
N VAL A 94 -13.76 12.26 -11.88
CA VAL A 94 -14.03 13.49 -12.62
C VAL A 94 -13.04 14.56 -12.18
N VAL A 95 -12.34 15.17 -13.13
CA VAL A 95 -11.38 16.26 -12.93
C VAL A 95 -11.78 17.40 -13.86
N GLU A 96 -12.14 18.55 -13.31
CA GLU A 96 -12.60 19.74 -14.07
C GLU A 96 -13.73 19.41 -15.08
N GLY A 97 -14.65 18.53 -14.68
CA GLY A 97 -15.75 18.08 -15.52
C GLY A 97 -15.42 16.98 -16.53
N GLU A 98 -14.16 16.58 -16.67
CA GLU A 98 -13.72 15.50 -17.57
C GLU A 98 -13.43 14.23 -16.79
N LYS A 99 -13.72 13.07 -17.39
CA LYS A 99 -13.31 11.78 -16.84
C LYS A 99 -11.80 11.58 -17.03
N ARG A 100 -11.13 11.22 -15.94
CA ARG A 100 -9.71 10.85 -15.92
C ARG A 100 -9.56 9.45 -15.37
N PHE A 101 -8.83 8.60 -16.11
CA PHE A 101 -8.69 7.18 -15.79
C PHE A 101 -7.39 6.92 -15.04
N GLU A 102 -7.46 6.00 -14.06
CA GLU A 102 -6.32 5.55 -13.27
C GLU A 102 -5.26 4.92 -14.17
N ARG A 103 -3.99 5.22 -13.93
CA ARG A 103 -2.87 4.82 -14.81
C ARG A 103 -2.73 3.31 -15.03
N ARG A 104 -3.31 2.47 -14.18
CA ARG A 104 -3.29 1.00 -14.26
C ARG A 104 -4.65 0.38 -14.50
N PHE A 105 -5.66 1.16 -14.85
CA PHE A 105 -7.06 0.72 -14.97
C PHE A 105 -7.24 -0.53 -15.84
N PHE A 106 -6.46 -0.69 -16.90
CA PHE A 106 -6.50 -1.87 -17.77
C PHE A 106 -5.90 -3.12 -17.12
N HIS A 107 -4.86 -2.98 -16.30
CA HIS A 107 -4.35 -4.09 -15.48
C HIS A 107 -5.34 -4.47 -14.39
N ASN A 108 -5.99 -3.47 -13.78
CA ASN A 108 -7.01 -3.68 -12.77
C ASN A 108 -8.20 -4.45 -13.36
N LEU A 109 -8.64 -4.11 -14.58
CA LEU A 109 -9.66 -4.85 -15.33
C LEU A 109 -9.24 -6.32 -15.55
N ALA A 110 -8.04 -6.55 -16.08
CA ALA A 110 -7.53 -7.90 -16.32
C ALA A 110 -7.34 -8.70 -15.02
N PHE A 111 -7.15 -8.01 -13.88
CA PHE A 111 -7.07 -8.66 -12.58
C PHE A 111 -8.45 -9.16 -12.10
N VAL A 112 -9.51 -8.37 -12.25
CA VAL A 112 -10.85 -8.70 -11.74
C VAL A 112 -11.71 -9.48 -12.73
N ARG A 113 -11.36 -9.46 -14.03
CA ARG A 113 -12.09 -10.13 -15.11
C ARG A 113 -11.17 -11.13 -15.83
N SER A 114 -11.49 -12.43 -15.74
CA SER A 114 -10.66 -13.50 -16.32
C SER A 114 -10.56 -13.42 -17.85
N GLU A 115 -11.65 -13.05 -18.53
CA GLU A 115 -11.72 -12.88 -19.98
C GLU A 115 -10.74 -11.81 -20.48
N TYR A 116 -10.54 -10.72 -19.74
CA TYR A 116 -9.55 -9.69 -20.07
C TYR A 116 -8.12 -10.10 -19.72
N ARG A 117 -7.96 -10.95 -18.70
CA ARG A 117 -6.64 -11.49 -18.34
C ARG A 117 -6.07 -12.36 -19.45
N GLU A 118 -6.92 -13.13 -20.16
CA GLU A 118 -6.51 -13.97 -21.27
C GLU A 118 -6.14 -13.17 -22.52
N ARG A 119 -6.81 -12.04 -22.74
CA ARG A 119 -6.58 -11.12 -23.86
C ARG A 119 -5.45 -10.13 -23.62
N LEU A 120 -5.03 -9.92 -22.36
CA LEU A 120 -3.95 -9.00 -22.03
C LEU A 120 -2.66 -9.47 -22.70
N ARG A 121 -2.01 -8.57 -23.44
CA ARG A 121 -0.69 -8.83 -24.02
C ARG A 121 0.31 -9.16 -22.92
N LYS A 122 0.85 -10.36 -22.96
CA LYS A 122 1.68 -10.91 -21.89
C LYS A 122 3.10 -10.39 -21.99
N ASP A 123 3.67 -10.09 -20.83
CA ASP A 123 5.09 -9.80 -20.68
C ASP A 123 5.84 -11.08 -20.31
N GLU A 124 6.74 -11.54 -21.20
CA GLU A 124 7.56 -12.75 -21.00
C GLU A 124 8.31 -12.76 -19.68
N ARG A 125 8.73 -11.58 -19.20
CA ARG A 125 9.45 -11.43 -17.91
C ARG A 125 8.54 -11.77 -16.73
N SER A 126 7.30 -11.34 -16.76
CA SER A 126 6.29 -11.63 -15.74
C SER A 126 5.92 -13.12 -15.73
N GLU A 127 5.80 -13.75 -16.91
CA GLU A 127 5.53 -15.20 -17.01
C GLU A 127 6.69 -16.02 -16.44
N LYS A 128 7.94 -15.67 -16.77
CA LYS A 128 9.13 -16.31 -16.21
C LYS A 128 9.18 -16.19 -14.69
N ALA A 129 8.87 -15.00 -14.15
CA ALA A 129 8.87 -14.79 -12.70
C ALA A 129 7.79 -15.64 -12.00
N ARG A 130 6.58 -15.75 -12.57
CA ARG A 130 5.51 -16.63 -12.06
C ARG A 130 5.91 -18.09 -12.05
N ARG A 131 6.52 -18.57 -13.12
CA ARG A 131 6.99 -19.97 -13.19
C ARG A 131 8.00 -20.27 -12.12
N ILE A 132 9.02 -19.42 -11.95
CA ILE A 132 10.04 -19.55 -10.90
C ILE A 132 9.39 -19.56 -9.51
N LEU A 133 8.41 -18.69 -9.26
CA LEU A 133 7.70 -18.64 -7.97
C LEU A 133 6.93 -19.96 -7.74
N HIS A 134 6.22 -20.45 -8.75
CA HIS A 134 5.44 -21.69 -8.65
C HIS A 134 6.35 -22.90 -8.35
N GLU A 135 7.44 -23.06 -9.10
CA GLU A 135 8.44 -24.11 -8.86
C GLU A 135 9.02 -24.07 -7.45
N ARG A 136 9.26 -22.86 -6.90
CA ARG A 136 9.74 -22.69 -5.51
C ARG A 136 8.71 -23.13 -4.48
N LEU A 137 7.46 -22.70 -4.67
CA LEU A 137 6.36 -23.06 -3.75
C LEU A 137 6.12 -24.57 -3.75
N GLU A 138 6.07 -25.20 -4.92
CA GLU A 138 5.91 -26.67 -5.02
C GLU A 138 7.02 -27.42 -4.29
N ARG A 139 8.27 -26.99 -4.47
CA ARG A 139 9.41 -27.58 -3.83
C ARG A 139 9.34 -27.48 -2.30
N LEU A 140 9.01 -26.29 -1.78
CA LEU A 140 8.89 -26.07 -0.34
C LEU A 140 7.70 -26.83 0.27
N ILE A 141 6.58 -26.95 -0.45
CA ILE A 141 5.43 -27.75 -0.03
C ILE A 141 5.80 -29.23 0.06
N LYS A 142 6.65 -29.73 -0.85
CA LYS A 142 7.17 -31.10 -0.81
C LYS A 142 8.20 -31.35 0.31
N GLY A 143 8.55 -30.31 1.06
CA GLY A 143 9.49 -30.44 2.20
C GLY A 143 10.96 -30.46 1.80
N GLU A 144 11.29 -29.99 0.60
CA GLU A 144 12.69 -29.85 0.20
C GLU A 144 13.42 -28.77 1.00
N ASP A 145 14.74 -28.89 1.15
CA ASP A 145 15.55 -27.97 1.93
C ASP A 145 15.48 -26.53 1.39
N PRO A 146 15.27 -25.54 2.28
CA PRO A 146 15.25 -24.12 1.90
C PRO A 146 16.60 -23.69 1.29
N LYS A 147 16.53 -23.02 0.15
CA LYS A 147 17.70 -22.48 -0.54
C LYS A 147 18.13 -21.13 0.03
N ARG A 148 19.40 -20.82 -0.13
CA ARG A 148 19.99 -19.52 0.19
C ARG A 148 20.33 -18.76 -1.07
N TYR A 149 20.05 -17.47 -1.05
CA TYR A 149 20.34 -16.56 -2.17
C TYR A 149 21.21 -15.40 -1.67
N ARG A 150 22.30 -15.14 -2.37
CA ARG A 150 23.08 -13.92 -2.17
C ARG A 150 22.53 -12.85 -3.10
N ILE A 151 22.08 -11.75 -2.53
CA ILE A 151 21.48 -10.63 -3.25
C ILE A 151 22.36 -9.41 -3.04
N ARG A 152 22.80 -8.79 -4.14
CA ARG A 152 23.42 -7.47 -4.14
C ARG A 152 22.42 -6.47 -4.69
N ALA A 153 22.18 -5.41 -3.94
CA ALA A 153 21.22 -4.38 -4.30
C ALA A 153 21.80 -2.98 -4.14
N ARG A 154 21.28 -2.05 -4.95
CA ARG A 154 21.52 -0.62 -4.83
C ARG A 154 20.18 0.10 -4.81
N ILE A 155 20.00 0.95 -3.82
CA ILE A 155 18.87 1.88 -3.74
C ILE A 155 19.42 3.26 -4.00
N THR A 156 18.78 3.99 -4.91
CA THR A 156 19.17 5.36 -5.30
C THR A 156 17.95 6.26 -5.25
N LEU A 157 18.07 7.38 -4.53
CA LEU A 157 17.14 8.50 -4.57
C LEU A 157 17.76 9.63 -5.38
N LYS A 158 17.02 10.15 -6.36
CA LYS A 158 17.36 11.36 -7.10
C LYS A 158 16.33 12.42 -6.80
N LEU A 159 16.78 13.59 -6.34
CA LEU A 159 15.94 14.73 -6.04
C LEU A 159 15.83 15.63 -7.29
N LYS A 160 14.67 16.23 -7.50
CA LYS A 160 14.43 17.16 -8.61
C LYS A 160 15.08 18.53 -8.35
N GLU A 161 15.13 18.96 -7.09
CA GLU A 161 15.69 20.25 -6.66
C GLU A 161 16.77 20.04 -5.60
N THR A 162 17.79 20.90 -5.62
CA THR A 162 18.99 20.79 -4.77
C THR A 162 19.33 22.08 -4.02
N SER A 163 18.36 22.97 -3.84
CA SER A 163 18.59 24.31 -3.24
C SER A 163 18.69 24.33 -1.73
N SER A 164 18.57 23.19 -1.05
CA SER A 164 18.58 23.10 0.42
C SER A 164 19.26 21.84 0.92
N LYS A 165 19.61 21.84 2.20
CA LYS A 165 20.13 20.66 2.91
C LYS A 165 19.01 19.64 3.11
N HIS A 166 19.24 18.43 2.64
CA HIS A 166 18.29 17.32 2.71
C HIS A 166 18.65 16.33 3.81
N ARG A 167 17.64 15.78 4.45
CA ARG A 167 17.73 14.61 5.34
C ARG A 167 17.05 13.44 4.65
N VAL A 168 17.81 12.36 4.42
CA VAL A 168 17.38 11.23 3.60
C VAL A 168 17.52 9.93 4.37
N TRP A 169 16.43 9.15 4.43
CA TRP A 169 16.40 7.79 4.97
C TRP A 169 16.13 6.83 3.84
N LEU A 170 17.07 5.92 3.58
CA LEU A 170 16.86 4.82 2.62
C LEU A 170 16.64 3.51 3.38
N PRO A 171 15.78 2.60 2.87
CA PRO A 171 15.63 1.27 3.44
C PRO A 171 16.97 0.54 3.52
N PHE A 172 17.21 -0.13 4.65
CA PHE A 172 18.39 -0.96 4.85
C PHE A 172 17.99 -2.32 5.41
N PRO A 173 18.54 -3.45 4.91
CA PRO A 173 18.13 -4.78 5.35
C PRO A 173 18.34 -4.99 6.86
N LYS A 174 17.43 -5.73 7.48
CA LYS A 174 17.48 -6.15 8.88
C LYS A 174 17.79 -7.64 8.93
N GLU A 175 18.83 -8.01 9.67
CA GLU A 175 19.10 -9.42 9.98
C GLU A 175 18.00 -10.00 10.87
N GLY A 176 17.60 -11.22 10.62
CA GLY A 176 16.50 -11.88 11.33
C GLY A 176 16.12 -13.21 10.69
N LEU A 177 14.86 -13.60 10.79
CA LEU A 177 14.36 -14.93 10.44
C LEU A 177 14.78 -15.43 9.04
N GLN A 178 14.74 -14.57 8.04
CA GLN A 178 15.06 -14.92 6.66
C GLN A 178 16.38 -14.34 6.18
N ILE A 179 16.85 -13.24 6.76
CA ILE A 179 18.08 -12.56 6.36
C ILE A 179 19.18 -12.93 7.34
N GLU A 180 20.12 -13.78 6.88
CA GLU A 180 21.18 -14.35 7.71
C GLU A 180 22.35 -13.38 7.92
N SER A 181 22.63 -12.52 6.94
CA SER A 181 23.70 -11.54 7.02
C SER A 181 23.45 -10.33 6.12
N VAL A 182 23.95 -9.17 6.54
CA VAL A 182 23.88 -7.92 5.77
C VAL A 182 25.26 -7.27 5.75
N LYS A 183 25.77 -6.93 4.57
CA LYS A 183 27.04 -6.25 4.36
C LYS A 183 26.82 -4.95 3.59
N LEU A 184 27.21 -3.82 4.18
CA LEU A 184 27.31 -2.56 3.47
C LEU A 184 28.48 -2.62 2.48
N LEU A 185 28.27 -2.24 1.22
CA LEU A 185 29.29 -2.23 0.19
C LEU A 185 29.74 -0.80 -0.14
N ARG A 186 28.80 0.09 -0.45
CA ARG A 186 29.08 1.48 -0.86
C ARG A 186 27.94 2.42 -0.46
N THR A 187 28.30 3.68 -0.27
CA THR A 187 27.37 4.77 -0.02
C THR A 187 27.72 5.98 -0.87
N SER A 188 26.74 6.84 -1.14
CA SER A 188 26.97 8.13 -1.81
C SER A 188 27.79 9.10 -0.96
N HIS A 189 27.68 9.02 0.34
CA HIS A 189 28.28 9.95 1.30
C HIS A 189 29.20 9.21 2.26
N LYS A 190 30.28 9.85 2.69
CA LYS A 190 31.19 9.29 3.72
C LYS A 190 30.55 9.31 5.12
N SER A 191 29.73 10.32 5.39
CA SER A 191 28.98 10.42 6.65
C SER A 191 27.59 9.83 6.47
N TYR A 192 27.25 8.86 7.28
CA TYR A 192 25.95 8.20 7.32
C TYR A 192 25.72 7.58 8.69
N TYR A 193 24.44 7.27 9.00
CA TYR A 193 24.08 6.49 10.18
C TYR A 193 23.18 5.34 9.79
N ILE A 194 23.52 4.12 10.25
CA ILE A 194 22.66 2.94 10.09
C ILE A 194 21.98 2.68 11.42
N SER A 195 20.64 2.63 11.41
CA SER A 195 19.86 2.31 12.59
C SER A 195 20.20 0.89 13.12
N PRO A 196 20.10 0.67 14.44
CA PRO A 196 20.33 -0.65 15.04
C PRO A 196 19.48 -1.76 14.42
N ASN A 197 19.91 -3.02 14.60
CA ASN A 197 19.19 -4.15 14.00
C ASN A 197 17.87 -4.50 14.71
N ASP A 198 17.65 -4.04 15.92
CA ASP A 198 16.47 -4.27 16.75
C ASP A 198 15.29 -3.34 16.43
N VAL A 199 15.53 -2.21 15.74
CA VAL A 199 14.42 -1.31 15.35
C VAL A 199 13.47 -1.98 14.36
N PRO A 200 12.15 -1.67 14.40
CA PRO A 200 11.16 -2.25 13.50
C PRO A 200 11.48 -2.04 12.02
N GLN A 201 11.80 -0.80 11.63
CA GLN A 201 12.20 -0.43 10.27
C GLN A 201 13.65 0.06 10.27
N ARG A 202 14.54 -0.76 9.75
CA ARG A 202 15.95 -0.42 9.65
C ARG A 202 16.22 0.45 8.43
N THR A 203 16.92 1.56 8.64
CA THR A 203 17.26 2.53 7.60
C THR A 203 18.73 2.91 7.66
N ILE A 204 19.24 3.45 6.55
CA ILE A 204 20.47 4.24 6.52
C ILE A 204 20.10 5.71 6.30
N TYR A 205 20.64 6.58 7.15
CA TYR A 205 20.42 8.02 7.14
C TYR A 205 21.59 8.76 6.50
N PHE A 206 21.27 9.76 5.70
CA PHE A 206 22.22 10.72 5.11
C PHE A 206 21.74 12.14 5.34
N GLU A 207 22.68 13.07 5.36
CA GLU A 207 22.42 14.50 5.38
C GLU A 207 23.38 15.21 4.43
N GLY A 208 22.87 16.05 3.52
CA GLY A 208 23.68 16.74 2.50
C GLY A 208 22.84 17.58 1.55
N GLU A 209 23.55 18.30 0.67
CA GLU A 209 22.97 19.19 -0.35
C GLU A 209 22.97 18.54 -1.75
N ASP A 210 23.41 17.29 -1.85
CA ASP A 210 23.50 16.56 -3.11
C ASP A 210 22.11 16.20 -3.65
N SER A 211 22.00 16.10 -4.98
CA SER A 211 20.77 15.65 -5.66
C SER A 211 20.62 14.13 -5.67
N THR A 212 21.67 13.38 -5.30
CA THR A 212 21.67 11.93 -5.43
C THR A 212 22.20 11.25 -4.18
N PHE A 213 21.37 10.43 -3.60
CA PHE A 213 21.70 9.61 -2.42
C PHE A 213 21.57 8.15 -2.79
N PHE A 214 22.57 7.33 -2.44
CA PHE A 214 22.49 5.89 -2.66
C PHE A 214 23.18 5.08 -1.57
N VAL A 215 22.73 3.84 -1.45
CA VAL A 215 23.36 2.77 -0.69
C VAL A 215 23.44 1.50 -1.52
N GLU A 216 24.59 0.83 -1.50
CA GLU A 216 24.78 -0.52 -2.00
C GLU A 216 25.04 -1.47 -0.84
N PHE A 217 24.36 -2.59 -0.84
CA PHE A 217 24.53 -3.63 0.16
C PHE A 217 24.40 -5.03 -0.47
N GLU A 218 24.95 -5.99 0.23
CA GLU A 218 24.78 -7.41 -0.06
C GLU A 218 24.13 -8.08 1.15
N TYR A 219 23.23 -9.01 0.94
CA TYR A 219 22.64 -9.81 2.00
C TYR A 219 22.39 -11.24 1.54
N ILE A 220 22.36 -12.16 2.50
CA ILE A 220 21.98 -13.54 2.28
C ILE A 220 20.57 -13.73 2.82
N VAL A 221 19.65 -14.13 1.94
CA VAL A 221 18.29 -14.49 2.29
C VAL A 221 18.10 -16.00 2.14
N ARG A 222 17.50 -16.62 3.16
CA ARG A 222 17.09 -18.01 3.14
C ARG A 222 15.59 -18.12 2.92
N GLU A 223 15.17 -19.07 2.08
CA GLU A 223 13.76 -19.43 2.01
C GLU A 223 13.26 -19.86 3.41
N TRP A 224 12.06 -19.49 3.74
CA TRP A 224 11.49 -19.72 5.06
C TRP A 224 10.18 -20.46 4.94
N VAL A 225 10.07 -21.58 5.65
CA VAL A 225 8.80 -22.30 5.88
C VAL A 225 8.59 -22.32 7.39
N ASN A 226 7.47 -21.82 7.83
CA ASN A 226 7.10 -21.78 9.24
C ASN A 226 5.95 -22.77 9.51
N HIS A 227 6.18 -23.71 10.40
CA HIS A 227 5.16 -24.61 10.91
C HIS A 227 4.87 -24.21 12.35
N VAL A 228 3.75 -23.53 12.55
CA VAL A 228 3.29 -23.17 13.91
C VAL A 228 2.49 -24.32 14.47
N ASP A 229 2.94 -24.82 15.62
CA ASP A 229 2.16 -25.74 16.46
C ASP A 229 1.28 -24.91 17.41
N PRO A 230 -0.04 -24.89 17.24
CA PRO A 230 -0.92 -24.09 18.08
C PRO A 230 -0.84 -24.42 19.57
N GLU A 231 -0.56 -25.69 19.92
CA GLU A 231 -0.49 -26.13 21.31
C GLU A 231 0.72 -25.55 22.06
N ARG A 232 1.73 -25.10 21.31
CA ARG A 232 2.96 -24.50 21.85
C ARG A 232 2.94 -22.98 21.88
N VAL A 233 1.87 -22.35 21.42
CA VAL A 233 1.75 -20.89 21.39
C VAL A 233 1.32 -20.39 22.78
N SER A 234 2.06 -19.40 23.30
CA SER A 234 1.69 -18.73 24.55
C SER A 234 0.39 -17.92 24.40
N GLU A 235 -0.53 -18.09 25.33
CA GLU A 235 -1.76 -17.27 25.39
C GLU A 235 -1.48 -15.81 25.79
N LYS A 236 -0.31 -15.54 26.38
CA LYS A 236 0.05 -14.19 26.85
C LYS A 236 0.82 -13.43 25.76
N VAL A 237 0.23 -12.34 25.32
CA VAL A 237 0.86 -11.35 24.41
C VAL A 237 1.35 -10.19 25.27
N ALA A 238 2.48 -10.39 25.97
CA ALA A 238 3.09 -9.37 26.81
C ALA A 238 4.17 -8.57 26.07
N GLY A 239 4.27 -7.26 26.34
CA GLY A 239 5.31 -6.38 25.78
C GLY A 239 4.97 -5.79 24.40
N PHE A 240 3.73 -5.98 23.92
CA PHE A 240 3.27 -5.47 22.62
C PHE A 240 2.01 -4.59 22.74
N GLU A 241 1.69 -4.13 23.95
CA GLU A 241 0.46 -3.39 24.25
C GLU A 241 0.33 -2.10 23.45
N GLU A 242 1.45 -1.45 23.11
CA GLU A 242 1.43 -0.26 22.26
C GLU A 242 0.97 -0.55 20.82
N PHE A 243 1.22 -1.76 20.31
CA PHE A 243 0.80 -2.20 18.97
C PHE A 243 -0.66 -2.66 18.92
N LEU A 244 -1.34 -2.75 20.06
CA LEU A 244 -2.75 -3.11 20.14
C LEU A 244 -3.69 -1.90 20.12
N LYS A 245 -3.16 -0.70 19.88
CA LYS A 245 -3.93 0.55 19.85
C LYS A 245 -4.47 0.86 18.45
N GLU A 246 -5.45 1.75 18.43
CA GLU A 246 -5.91 2.36 17.18
C GLU A 246 -4.81 3.22 16.54
N GLU A 247 -4.80 3.27 15.22
CA GLU A 247 -3.97 4.17 14.40
C GLU A 247 -4.83 4.81 13.31
N PRO A 248 -5.58 5.88 13.64
CA PRO A 248 -6.34 6.61 12.65
C PRO A 248 -5.47 7.13 11.49
N PRO A 249 -6.04 7.27 10.26
CA PRO A 249 -7.46 7.11 9.97
C PRO A 249 -7.90 5.68 9.64
N HIS A 250 -6.98 4.74 9.40
CA HIS A 250 -7.31 3.45 8.79
C HIS A 250 -7.45 2.29 9.79
N ILE A 251 -6.83 2.36 10.95
CA ILE A 251 -6.95 1.35 12.02
C ILE A 251 -7.80 1.95 13.14
N VAL A 252 -9.11 1.86 13.00
CA VAL A 252 -10.11 2.39 13.95
C VAL A 252 -11.05 1.27 14.38
N PHE A 253 -11.30 1.14 15.68
CA PHE A 253 -12.10 0.07 16.26
C PHE A 253 -13.59 0.42 16.27
N THR A 254 -14.20 0.54 15.09
CA THR A 254 -15.63 0.85 14.98
C THR A 254 -16.50 -0.21 15.64
N PRO A 255 -17.74 0.13 16.07
CA PRO A 255 -18.65 -0.86 16.65
C PRO A 255 -18.88 -2.07 15.74
N LYS A 256 -18.97 -1.86 14.43
CA LYS A 256 -19.12 -2.92 13.42
C LYS A 256 -17.90 -3.86 13.40
N LEU A 257 -16.68 -3.29 13.40
CA LEU A 257 -15.44 -4.08 13.43
C LEU A 257 -15.30 -4.87 14.72
N ARG A 258 -15.64 -4.27 15.87
CA ARG A 258 -15.65 -4.98 17.17
C ARG A 258 -16.63 -6.17 17.16
N TRP A 259 -17.85 -5.93 16.70
CA TRP A 259 -18.85 -7.00 16.59
C TRP A 259 -18.42 -8.11 15.63
N LEU A 260 -17.91 -7.76 14.45
CA LEU A 260 -17.41 -8.72 13.45
C LEU A 260 -16.26 -9.54 14.03
N THR A 261 -15.28 -8.89 14.64
CA THR A 261 -14.13 -9.57 15.25
C THR A 261 -14.58 -10.56 16.30
N GLN A 262 -15.47 -10.14 17.21
CA GLN A 262 -16.02 -11.03 18.25
C GLN A 262 -16.78 -12.22 17.63
N THR A 263 -17.53 -12.00 16.57
CA THR A 263 -18.27 -13.05 15.85
C THR A 263 -17.32 -14.07 15.22
N VAL A 264 -16.22 -13.59 14.60
CA VAL A 264 -15.24 -14.44 13.91
C VAL A 264 -14.38 -15.22 14.91
N VAL A 265 -13.90 -14.55 15.94
CA VAL A 265 -12.99 -15.15 16.94
C VAL A 265 -13.76 -16.00 17.94
N GLY A 266 -14.98 -15.60 18.32
CA GLY A 266 -15.78 -16.29 19.33
C GLY A 266 -15.08 -16.33 20.69
N ASN A 267 -15.05 -17.50 21.31
CA ASN A 267 -14.43 -17.75 22.63
C ASN A 267 -12.97 -18.25 22.52
N GLU A 268 -12.32 -18.11 21.37
CA GLU A 268 -10.93 -18.54 21.21
C GLU A 268 -10.00 -17.72 22.09
N VAL A 269 -9.09 -18.38 22.82
CA VAL A 269 -8.09 -17.73 23.68
C VAL A 269 -6.69 -17.73 23.08
N ASN A 270 -6.37 -18.74 22.26
CA ASN A 270 -5.06 -18.87 21.64
C ASN A 270 -4.84 -17.78 20.59
N PRO A 271 -3.82 -16.91 20.71
CA PRO A 271 -3.62 -15.78 19.80
C PRO A 271 -3.37 -16.21 18.35
N TYR A 272 -2.67 -17.32 18.12
CA TYR A 272 -2.46 -17.84 16.77
C TYR A 272 -3.77 -18.31 16.14
N LEU A 273 -4.61 -19.03 16.90
CA LEU A 273 -5.90 -19.49 16.39
C LEU A 273 -6.89 -18.33 16.17
N LYS A 274 -6.85 -17.28 17.01
CA LYS A 274 -7.59 -16.04 16.75
C LYS A 274 -7.17 -15.43 15.41
N ALA A 275 -5.87 -15.23 15.21
CA ALA A 275 -5.34 -14.69 13.97
C ALA A 275 -5.68 -15.58 12.76
N LYS A 276 -5.60 -16.92 12.93
CA LYS A 276 -5.98 -17.85 11.87
C LYS A 276 -7.46 -17.76 11.50
N ARG A 277 -8.38 -17.66 12.45
CA ARG A 277 -9.81 -17.49 12.19
C ARG A 277 -10.10 -16.19 11.46
N ILE A 278 -9.42 -15.10 11.84
CA ILE A 278 -9.52 -13.80 11.16
C ILE A 278 -9.00 -13.92 9.73
N TYR A 279 -7.83 -14.53 9.52
CA TYR A 279 -7.26 -14.78 8.19
C TYR A 279 -8.20 -15.61 7.32
N ASP A 280 -8.71 -16.73 7.83
CA ASP A 280 -9.62 -17.62 7.11
C ASP A 280 -10.91 -16.86 6.74
N TRP A 281 -11.46 -16.06 7.66
CA TRP A 281 -12.64 -15.25 7.38
C TRP A 281 -12.38 -14.23 6.25
N ILE A 282 -11.26 -13.51 6.30
CA ILE A 282 -10.90 -12.52 5.28
C ILE A 282 -10.75 -13.20 3.91
N THR A 283 -10.00 -14.29 3.85
CA THR A 283 -9.73 -15.00 2.58
C THR A 283 -10.98 -15.62 1.95
N LEU A 284 -11.96 -16.00 2.75
CA LEU A 284 -13.22 -16.57 2.28
C LEU A 284 -14.28 -15.51 1.93
N ASN A 285 -14.27 -14.36 2.57
CA ASN A 285 -15.33 -13.37 2.46
C ASN A 285 -14.92 -12.10 1.73
N VAL A 286 -13.64 -11.70 1.79
CA VAL A 286 -13.16 -10.48 1.16
C VAL A 286 -12.57 -10.81 -0.22
N ARG A 287 -13.28 -10.38 -1.26
CA ARG A 287 -12.84 -10.58 -2.64
C ARG A 287 -11.61 -9.72 -2.93
N TYR A 288 -10.56 -10.31 -3.48
CA TYR A 288 -9.44 -9.54 -3.98
C TYR A 288 -9.86 -8.73 -5.21
N SER A 289 -9.63 -7.43 -5.17
CA SER A 289 -9.98 -6.49 -6.23
C SER A 289 -8.99 -5.33 -6.22
N TYR A 290 -8.90 -4.63 -7.36
CA TYR A 290 -8.18 -3.37 -7.35
C TYR A 290 -8.88 -2.35 -6.43
N VAL A 291 -8.12 -1.37 -5.96
CA VAL A 291 -8.61 -0.25 -5.17
C VAL A 291 -8.07 1.05 -5.74
N LYS A 292 -8.75 2.15 -5.46
CA LYS A 292 -8.25 3.49 -5.76
C LYS A 292 -7.04 3.82 -4.88
N PRO A 293 -6.26 4.87 -5.19
CA PRO A 293 -5.22 5.35 -4.30
C PRO A 293 -5.69 5.50 -2.85
N TYR A 294 -4.90 5.04 -1.90
CA TYR A 294 -5.29 4.96 -0.49
C TYR A 294 -5.70 6.30 0.10
N ALA A 295 -5.09 7.39 -0.39
CA ALA A 295 -5.44 8.75 0.01
C ALA A 295 -6.87 9.20 -0.32
N LEU A 296 -7.63 8.40 -1.08
CA LEU A 296 -9.04 8.66 -1.38
C LEU A 296 -10.01 8.05 -0.36
N TYR A 297 -9.51 7.28 0.61
CA TYR A 297 -10.34 6.62 1.61
C TYR A 297 -10.17 7.28 2.98
N GLU A 298 -11.26 7.64 3.60
CA GLU A 298 -11.26 8.13 4.98
C GLU A 298 -10.89 7.03 5.97
N ASN A 299 -11.46 5.83 5.78
CA ASN A 299 -11.17 4.65 6.59
C ASN A 299 -11.22 3.40 5.73
N ILE A 300 -10.04 2.83 5.45
CA ILE A 300 -9.90 1.64 4.59
C ILE A 300 -10.53 0.42 5.24
N THR A 301 -10.36 0.20 6.53
CA THR A 301 -10.89 -1.01 7.19
C THR A 301 -12.42 -1.01 7.23
N ASP A 302 -13.03 0.14 7.45
CA ASP A 302 -14.48 0.28 7.39
C ASP A 302 -15.01 0.09 5.95
N PHE A 303 -14.30 0.63 4.96
CA PHE A 303 -14.61 0.36 3.56
C PHE A 303 -14.60 -1.14 3.23
N VAL A 304 -13.57 -1.88 3.66
CA VAL A 304 -13.48 -3.32 3.37
C VAL A 304 -14.62 -4.10 4.01
N VAL A 305 -14.96 -3.81 5.26
CA VAL A 305 -16.05 -4.50 5.96
C VAL A 305 -17.41 -4.20 5.33
N ASN A 306 -17.60 -3.01 4.76
CA ASN A 306 -18.85 -2.62 4.11
C ASN A 306 -18.99 -3.17 2.69
N ASN A 307 -17.88 -3.36 1.97
CA ASN A 307 -17.87 -3.72 0.55
C ASN A 307 -17.37 -5.14 0.27
N LEU A 308 -16.76 -5.81 1.23
CA LEU A 308 -16.15 -7.15 1.14
C LEU A 308 -15.21 -7.30 -0.08
N LYS A 309 -14.45 -6.24 -0.35
CA LYS A 309 -13.44 -6.22 -1.43
C LYS A 309 -12.26 -5.32 -1.08
N GLY A 310 -11.10 -5.63 -1.62
CA GLY A 310 -9.89 -4.83 -1.47
C GLY A 310 -8.66 -5.52 -2.03
N ASP A 311 -7.58 -4.77 -2.19
CA ASP A 311 -6.28 -5.32 -2.55
C ASP A 311 -5.54 -5.92 -1.34
N CYS A 312 -4.27 -6.31 -1.53
CA CYS A 312 -3.47 -6.89 -0.46
C CYS A 312 -3.30 -5.96 0.75
N GLY A 313 -3.13 -4.66 0.53
CA GLY A 313 -2.98 -3.68 1.61
C GLY A 313 -4.28 -3.47 2.38
N PHE A 314 -5.41 -3.44 1.71
CA PHE A 314 -6.74 -3.34 2.31
C PHE A 314 -7.05 -4.55 3.18
N GLN A 315 -6.78 -5.75 2.67
CA GLN A 315 -6.94 -6.98 3.43
C GLN A 315 -5.98 -7.04 4.63
N ALA A 316 -4.74 -6.57 4.46
CA ALA A 316 -3.76 -6.51 5.53
C ALA A 316 -4.18 -5.52 6.64
N LEU A 317 -4.67 -4.32 6.29
CA LEU A 317 -5.18 -3.35 7.26
C LEU A 317 -6.39 -3.91 8.03
N LEU A 318 -7.33 -4.58 7.35
CA LEU A 318 -8.44 -5.24 8.03
C LEU A 318 -7.95 -6.34 8.97
N PHE A 319 -7.00 -7.18 8.52
CA PHE A 319 -6.40 -8.23 9.35
C PHE A 319 -5.75 -7.66 10.61
N ILE A 320 -4.91 -6.63 10.46
CA ILE A 320 -4.24 -5.94 11.58
C ILE A 320 -5.29 -5.38 12.55
N THR A 321 -6.32 -4.69 12.03
CA THR A 321 -7.35 -4.09 12.89
C THR A 321 -8.12 -5.12 13.69
N MET A 322 -8.54 -6.21 13.05
CA MET A 322 -9.26 -7.30 13.75
C MET A 322 -8.36 -8.03 14.75
N CYS A 323 -7.08 -8.25 14.42
CA CYS A 323 -6.12 -8.82 15.36
C CYS A 323 -5.94 -7.93 16.59
N ARG A 324 -5.73 -6.63 16.41
CA ARG A 324 -5.60 -5.66 17.52
C ARG A 324 -6.86 -5.64 18.40
N ILE A 325 -8.06 -5.68 17.82
CA ILE A 325 -9.33 -5.79 18.56
C ILE A 325 -9.38 -7.08 19.37
N ALA A 326 -8.87 -8.19 18.82
CA ALA A 326 -8.83 -9.49 19.48
C ALA A 326 -7.70 -9.64 20.53
N GLY A 327 -6.84 -8.62 20.66
CA GLY A 327 -5.68 -8.64 21.57
C GLY A 327 -4.52 -9.51 21.07
N VAL A 328 -4.29 -9.54 19.73
CA VAL A 328 -3.25 -10.34 19.05
C VAL A 328 -2.25 -9.44 18.37
#